data_44a4170c610e7b57cf4201efeae9c633
#
_entry.id   44a4170c610e7b57cf4201efeae9c633
#
_cell.length_a   1.000
_cell.length_b   1.000
_cell.length_c   1.000
_cell.angle_alpha   90.00
_cell.angle_beta   90.00
_cell.angle_gamma   90.00
#
_symmetry.space_group_name_H-M   'P 1'
#
loop_
_entity.id
_entity.type
_entity.pdbx_description
1 polymer ?
#
loop_
_entity_poly.entity_id
_entity_poly.type
_entity_poly.pdbx_seq_one_letter_code
_entity_poly.pdbx_strand_id
1 'polypeptide(L)'
;MPAADIDIARLKGWEGKTRTVEDVVAPDRVAAMAATLDWERAPPTGAALPPGWHWLFFNGAARMSELGPDGHPKRGGFLPPVPLPRRMWAGGRLAFPGALRVGETARRESAVVSVEGKRGRSGDLVFVCVRHRMFGADGKLAVEEEHDIVYRGAPAGEASKPRPAPAPRTPPGAARSGPTRCFCSAIRR
;
A
#
# COMPACT_ATOMS: atom_id res chain seq x y z
N MET A 1 -0.94 -28.69 -11.49
CA MET A 1 -2.28 -28.20 -11.80
C MET A 1 -2.19 -27.39 -13.08
N PRO A 2 -3.07 -27.60 -14.09
CA PRO A 2 -3.07 -26.79 -15.30
C PRO A 2 -3.30 -25.33 -14.90
N ALA A 3 -2.60 -24.41 -15.56
CA ALA A 3 -2.82 -22.97 -15.39
C ALA A 3 -4.30 -22.69 -15.69
N ALA A 4 -5.03 -22.18 -14.71
CA ALA A 4 -6.41 -21.76 -14.95
C ALA A 4 -6.33 -20.65 -16.01
N ASP A 5 -7.04 -20.88 -17.11
CA ASP A 5 -7.14 -19.87 -18.17
C ASP A 5 -7.77 -18.61 -17.55
N ILE A 6 -7.01 -17.53 -17.50
CA ILE A 6 -7.43 -16.31 -16.81
C ILE A 6 -8.30 -15.52 -17.79
N ASP A 7 -9.58 -15.50 -17.57
CA ASP A 7 -10.54 -14.72 -18.35
C ASP A 7 -10.34 -13.20 -18.09
N ILE A 8 -9.41 -12.61 -18.85
CA ILE A 8 -9.11 -11.17 -18.76
C ILE A 8 -10.32 -10.34 -19.19
N ALA A 9 -11.12 -10.79 -20.15
CA ALA A 9 -12.30 -10.06 -20.61
C ALA A 9 -13.31 -9.89 -19.46
N ARG A 10 -13.55 -10.96 -18.69
CA ARG A 10 -14.37 -10.88 -17.48
C ARG A 10 -13.78 -9.96 -16.43
N LEU A 11 -12.47 -10.01 -16.20
CA LEU A 11 -11.81 -9.16 -15.20
C LEU A 11 -11.84 -7.67 -15.56
N LYS A 12 -11.82 -7.34 -16.85
CA LYS A 12 -12.00 -5.97 -17.35
C LYS A 12 -13.38 -5.37 -17.02
N GLY A 13 -14.37 -6.19 -16.71
CA GLY A 13 -15.66 -5.73 -16.20
C GLY A 13 -15.59 -4.95 -14.88
N TRP A 14 -14.42 -4.96 -14.22
CA TRP A 14 -14.15 -4.13 -13.04
C TRP A 14 -13.60 -2.73 -13.37
N GLU A 15 -13.16 -2.48 -14.60
CA GLU A 15 -12.74 -1.15 -15.03
C GLU A 15 -13.89 -0.14 -14.88
N GLY A 16 -13.58 1.05 -14.39
CA GLY A 16 -14.56 2.06 -14.05
C GLY A 16 -15.28 1.86 -12.71
N LYS A 17 -15.08 0.74 -12.01
CA LYS A 17 -15.65 0.54 -10.68
C LYS A 17 -15.07 1.54 -9.69
N THR A 18 -15.94 2.24 -8.96
CA THR A 18 -15.55 3.30 -8.02
C THR A 18 -15.88 2.93 -6.58
N ARG A 19 -15.19 3.59 -5.66
CA ARG A 19 -15.45 3.53 -4.22
C ARG A 19 -15.07 4.86 -3.59
N THR A 20 -15.92 5.39 -2.73
CA THR A 20 -15.66 6.60 -1.93
C THR A 20 -15.55 6.23 -0.45
N VAL A 21 -14.60 6.83 0.24
CA VAL A 21 -14.37 6.66 1.68
C VAL A 21 -14.02 8.02 2.27
N GLU A 22 -14.57 8.34 3.43
CA GLU A 22 -14.19 9.50 4.23
C GLU A 22 -13.38 9.03 5.44
N ASP A 23 -12.42 9.85 5.85
CA ASP A 23 -11.64 9.66 7.09
C ASP A 23 -11.25 11.03 7.64
N VAL A 24 -10.97 11.08 8.93
CA VAL A 24 -10.41 12.27 9.58
C VAL A 24 -8.89 12.19 9.53
N VAL A 25 -8.23 13.27 9.13
CA VAL A 25 -6.77 13.40 9.24
C VAL A 25 -6.41 13.61 10.71
N ALA A 26 -6.56 12.54 11.48
CA ALA A 26 -6.53 12.55 12.93
C ALA A 26 -5.15 12.98 13.48
N PRO A 27 -5.09 14.01 14.38
CA PRO A 27 -3.84 14.53 14.91
C PRO A 27 -3.00 13.50 15.68
N ASP A 28 -3.63 12.52 16.33
CA ASP A 28 -2.96 11.45 17.06
C ASP A 28 -2.16 10.53 16.14
N ARG A 29 -2.71 10.16 14.97
CA ARG A 29 -1.97 9.38 13.95
C ARG A 29 -0.80 10.17 13.38
N VAL A 30 -0.97 11.48 13.17
CA VAL A 30 0.10 12.38 12.73
C VAL A 30 1.20 12.47 13.79
N ALA A 31 0.83 12.62 15.07
CA ALA A 31 1.78 12.65 16.16
C ALA A 31 2.54 11.33 16.31
N ALA A 32 1.87 10.20 16.19
CA ALA A 32 2.51 8.88 16.22
C ALA A 32 3.53 8.70 15.09
N MET A 33 3.21 9.17 13.87
CA MET A 33 4.15 9.12 12.74
C MET A 33 5.32 10.05 12.93
N ALA A 34 5.11 11.27 13.45
CA ALA A 34 6.19 12.20 13.77
C ALA A 34 7.15 11.58 14.79
N ALA A 35 6.63 10.97 15.85
CA ALA A 35 7.45 10.27 16.86
C ALA A 35 8.22 9.08 16.25
N THR A 36 7.58 8.31 15.35
CA THR A 36 8.25 7.20 14.65
C THR A 36 9.42 7.65 13.80
N LEU A 37 9.33 8.87 13.23
CA LEU A 37 10.38 9.48 12.41
C LEU A 37 11.35 10.35 13.21
N ASP A 38 11.25 10.37 14.53
CA ASP A 38 12.08 11.19 15.44
C ASP A 38 12.00 12.71 15.15
N TRP A 39 10.80 13.18 14.83
CA TRP A 39 10.54 14.61 14.68
C TRP A 39 10.32 15.24 16.07
N GLU A 40 10.95 16.37 16.32
CA GLU A 40 10.80 17.10 17.60
C GLU A 40 9.34 17.51 17.87
N ARG A 41 8.61 17.87 16.82
CA ARG A 41 7.21 18.30 16.90
C ARG A 41 6.40 17.77 15.74
N ALA A 42 5.20 17.29 16.07
CA ALA A 42 4.23 16.91 15.07
C ALA A 42 3.60 18.15 14.42
N PRO A 43 3.20 18.09 13.14
CA PRO A 43 2.38 19.11 12.50
C PRO A 43 1.11 19.37 13.33
N PRO A 44 0.83 20.64 13.74
CA PRO A 44 -0.37 20.96 14.52
C PRO A 44 -1.63 20.88 13.67
N THR A 45 -2.80 20.86 14.34
CA THR A 45 -4.11 20.98 13.68
C THR A 45 -4.15 22.20 12.75
N GLY A 46 -4.69 22.03 11.55
CA GLY A 46 -4.73 23.03 10.48
C GLY A 46 -3.47 23.08 9.61
N ALA A 47 -2.34 22.52 10.04
CA ALA A 47 -1.14 22.44 9.22
C ALA A 47 -1.31 21.49 8.04
N ALA A 48 -0.55 21.72 6.97
CA ALA A 48 -0.48 20.81 5.83
C ALA A 48 0.08 19.44 6.27
N LEU A 49 -0.58 18.38 5.85
CA LEU A 49 -0.09 17.02 6.05
C LEU A 49 1.13 16.78 5.14
N PRO A 50 2.25 16.28 5.68
CA PRO A 50 3.43 15.99 4.87
C PRO A 50 3.13 15.02 3.72
N PRO A 51 3.76 15.18 2.54
CA PRO A 51 3.62 14.26 1.42
C PRO A 51 3.92 12.82 1.82
N GLY A 52 3.09 11.87 1.35
CA GLY A 52 3.19 10.45 1.70
C GLY A 52 2.47 10.06 2.99
N TRP A 53 2.20 10.98 3.92
CA TRP A 53 1.51 10.64 5.17
C TRP A 53 0.02 10.37 5.01
N HIS A 54 -0.56 10.66 3.85
CA HIS A 54 -1.94 10.27 3.51
C HIS A 54 -2.17 8.76 3.59
N TRP A 55 -1.12 7.92 3.49
CA TRP A 55 -1.21 6.47 3.67
C TRP A 55 -1.55 6.02 5.09
N LEU A 56 -1.46 6.91 6.09
CA LEU A 56 -1.94 6.65 7.45
C LEU A 56 -3.47 6.59 7.54
N PHE A 57 -4.16 7.11 6.53
CA PHE A 57 -5.60 7.34 6.55
C PHE A 57 -6.32 6.48 5.52
N PHE A 58 -7.65 6.48 5.59
CA PHE A 58 -8.54 5.73 4.70
C PHE A 58 -8.34 4.20 4.75
N ASN A 59 -7.77 3.69 5.81
CA ASN A 59 -7.55 2.27 6.03
C ASN A 59 -8.82 1.65 6.63
N GLY A 60 -9.53 0.84 5.82
CA GLY A 60 -10.73 0.14 6.26
C GLY A 60 -10.38 -1.03 7.19
N ALA A 61 -11.22 -1.25 8.20
CA ALA A 61 -11.19 -2.47 8.99
C ALA A 61 -12.01 -3.56 8.28
N ALA A 62 -11.51 -4.80 8.29
CA ALA A 62 -12.22 -5.98 7.83
C ALA A 62 -12.17 -7.05 8.93
N ARG A 63 -13.25 -7.81 9.07
CA ARG A 63 -13.28 -8.94 10.01
C ARG A 63 -12.30 -10.01 9.54
N MET A 64 -11.72 -10.76 10.47
CA MET A 64 -10.79 -11.86 10.15
C MET A 64 -11.41 -12.89 9.19
N SER A 65 -12.72 -13.17 9.32
CA SER A 65 -13.48 -14.04 8.42
C SER A 65 -13.64 -13.50 7.00
N GLU A 66 -13.44 -12.21 6.80
CA GLU A 66 -13.51 -11.51 5.51
C GLU A 66 -12.15 -11.37 4.82
N LEU A 67 -11.07 -11.78 5.51
CA LEU A 67 -9.73 -11.75 4.96
C LEU A 67 -9.46 -12.99 4.09
N GLY A 68 -8.66 -12.80 3.06
CA GLY A 68 -8.06 -13.86 2.28
C GLY A 68 -6.76 -14.39 2.92
N PRO A 69 -6.16 -15.44 2.34
CA PRO A 69 -4.92 -16.01 2.86
C PRO A 69 -3.72 -15.06 2.77
N ASP A 70 -3.84 -13.99 2.03
CA ASP A 70 -2.86 -12.91 1.87
C ASP A 70 -3.02 -11.78 2.92
N GLY A 71 -3.93 -11.95 3.89
CA GLY A 71 -4.21 -10.99 4.96
C GLY A 71 -4.99 -9.74 4.51
N HIS A 72 -5.44 -9.70 3.27
CA HIS A 72 -6.26 -8.60 2.75
C HIS A 72 -7.74 -9.01 2.60
N PRO A 73 -8.67 -8.04 2.50
CA PRO A 73 -10.06 -8.33 2.21
C PRO A 73 -10.21 -9.24 0.98
N LYS A 74 -11.16 -10.18 1.04
CA LYS A 74 -11.45 -11.11 -0.05
C LYS A 74 -11.70 -10.36 -1.36
N ARG A 75 -11.28 -10.98 -2.44
CA ARG A 75 -11.36 -10.41 -3.80
C ARG A 75 -12.79 -10.49 -4.35
N GLY A 76 -13.08 -9.70 -5.41
CA GLY A 76 -14.40 -9.65 -6.05
C GLY A 76 -15.29 -8.53 -5.54
N GLY A 77 -14.86 -7.83 -4.48
CA GLY A 77 -15.44 -6.56 -4.04
C GLY A 77 -15.04 -5.41 -4.96
N PHE A 78 -14.31 -4.43 -4.44
CA PHE A 78 -13.81 -3.29 -5.22
C PHE A 78 -12.77 -3.74 -6.27
N LEU A 79 -11.81 -4.58 -5.88
CA LEU A 79 -10.81 -5.14 -6.79
C LEU A 79 -11.35 -6.41 -7.49
N PRO A 80 -10.92 -6.69 -8.74
CA PRO A 80 -11.37 -7.86 -9.49
C PRO A 80 -10.97 -9.18 -8.80
N PRO A 81 -11.76 -10.27 -8.99
CA PRO A 81 -11.48 -11.57 -8.43
C PRO A 81 -10.41 -12.33 -9.21
N VAL A 82 -9.21 -11.78 -9.28
CA VAL A 82 -8.08 -12.38 -9.99
C VAL A 82 -7.74 -13.74 -9.35
N PRO A 83 -7.71 -14.87 -10.11
CA PRO A 83 -7.49 -16.21 -9.56
C PRO A 83 -6.02 -16.54 -9.32
N LEU A 84 -5.15 -15.55 -9.19
CA LEU A 84 -3.72 -15.73 -8.90
C LEU A 84 -3.45 -15.48 -7.41
N PRO A 85 -2.72 -16.37 -6.71
CA PRO A 85 -2.63 -16.35 -5.25
C PRO A 85 -1.88 -15.16 -4.68
N ARG A 86 -0.87 -14.68 -5.37
CA ARG A 86 0.02 -13.61 -4.85
C ARG A 86 -0.39 -12.26 -5.40
N ARG A 87 -0.54 -11.29 -4.51
CA ARG A 87 -0.79 -9.88 -4.83
C ARG A 87 0.37 -9.06 -4.31
N MET A 88 0.91 -8.18 -5.15
CA MET A 88 2.05 -7.34 -4.82
C MET A 88 1.83 -5.93 -5.38
N TRP A 89 2.41 -4.92 -4.73
CA TRP A 89 2.57 -3.60 -5.31
C TRP A 89 3.70 -3.65 -6.34
N ALA A 90 3.42 -3.22 -7.56
CA ALA A 90 4.37 -3.22 -8.67
C ALA A 90 4.98 -1.83 -8.91
N GLY A 91 4.25 -0.79 -8.56
CA GLY A 91 4.67 0.58 -8.75
C GLY A 91 3.52 1.54 -8.51
N GLY A 92 3.77 2.83 -8.68
CA GLY A 92 2.75 3.86 -8.54
C GLY A 92 3.25 5.22 -8.99
N ARG A 93 2.30 6.14 -9.10
CA ARG A 93 2.53 7.54 -9.43
C ARG A 93 1.80 8.40 -8.41
N LEU A 94 2.45 9.44 -7.91
CA LEU A 94 1.86 10.38 -6.96
C LEU A 94 2.01 11.80 -7.47
N ALA A 95 0.94 12.58 -7.32
CA ALA A 95 0.93 14.02 -7.53
C ALA A 95 0.28 14.70 -6.32
N PHE A 96 0.81 15.83 -5.93
CA PHE A 96 0.35 16.63 -4.78
C PHE A 96 -0.03 18.04 -5.27
N PRO A 97 -1.18 18.20 -5.97
CA PRO A 97 -1.64 19.50 -6.42
C PRO A 97 -2.07 20.42 -5.27
N GLY A 98 -2.32 19.83 -4.09
CA GLY A 98 -2.65 20.53 -2.84
C GLY A 98 -2.14 19.75 -1.63
N ALA A 99 -2.68 20.06 -0.46
CA ALA A 99 -2.35 19.36 0.78
C ALA A 99 -3.62 19.10 1.58
N LEU A 100 -3.73 17.90 2.15
CA LEU A 100 -4.66 17.62 3.24
C LEU A 100 -4.17 18.35 4.49
N ARG A 101 -5.11 18.69 5.39
CA ARG A 101 -4.78 19.39 6.64
C ARG A 101 -5.06 18.51 7.85
N VAL A 102 -4.19 18.59 8.84
CA VAL A 102 -4.36 17.89 10.12
C VAL A 102 -5.65 18.35 10.79
N GLY A 103 -6.48 17.41 11.20
CA GLY A 103 -7.77 17.66 11.87
C GLY A 103 -8.97 17.77 10.94
N GLU A 104 -8.76 17.85 9.60
CA GLU A 104 -9.90 17.93 8.67
C GLU A 104 -10.50 16.55 8.35
N THR A 105 -11.75 16.56 7.93
CA THR A 105 -12.36 15.41 7.25
C THR A 105 -11.98 15.45 5.79
N ALA A 106 -11.38 14.40 5.31
CA ALA A 106 -10.95 14.25 3.93
C ALA A 106 -11.72 13.10 3.26
N ARG A 107 -11.89 13.17 1.94
CA ARG A 107 -12.61 12.19 1.14
C ARG A 107 -11.66 11.59 0.10
N ARG A 108 -11.63 10.26 0.01
CA ARG A 108 -10.91 9.52 -1.03
C ARG A 108 -11.87 8.86 -1.99
N GLU A 109 -11.75 9.21 -3.26
CA GLU A 109 -12.38 8.52 -4.37
C GLU A 109 -11.37 7.57 -5.01
N SER A 110 -11.75 6.33 -5.17
CA SER A 110 -10.92 5.29 -5.79
C SER A 110 -11.62 4.74 -7.02
N ALA A 111 -10.88 4.52 -8.10
CA ALA A 111 -11.41 3.93 -9.34
C ALA A 111 -10.43 2.87 -9.87
N VAL A 112 -10.96 1.75 -10.35
CA VAL A 112 -10.18 0.78 -11.13
C VAL A 112 -10.02 1.36 -12.53
N VAL A 113 -8.79 1.68 -12.91
CA VAL A 113 -8.48 2.35 -14.19
C VAL A 113 -8.28 1.34 -15.30
N SER A 114 -7.53 0.26 -15.04
CA SER A 114 -7.26 -0.76 -16.05
C SER A 114 -7.02 -2.13 -15.42
N VAL A 115 -7.30 -3.17 -16.21
CA VAL A 115 -6.99 -4.57 -15.91
C VAL A 115 -6.31 -5.19 -17.12
N GLU A 116 -5.04 -5.57 -16.98
CA GLU A 116 -4.24 -6.12 -18.06
C GLU A 116 -3.65 -7.47 -17.72
N GLY A 117 -3.78 -8.43 -18.64
CA GLY A 117 -3.09 -9.72 -18.56
C GLY A 117 -1.77 -9.65 -19.33
N LYS A 118 -0.71 -10.21 -18.74
CA LYS A 118 0.59 -10.38 -19.42
C LYS A 118 1.12 -11.77 -19.15
N ARG A 119 1.75 -12.38 -20.17
CA ARG A 119 2.44 -13.65 -20.01
C ARG A 119 3.93 -13.38 -19.88
N GLY A 120 4.48 -13.69 -18.71
CA GLY A 120 5.89 -13.54 -18.41
C GLY A 120 6.62 -14.89 -18.39
N ARG A 121 7.95 -14.87 -18.22
CA ARG A 121 8.77 -16.10 -18.09
C ARG A 121 8.35 -16.97 -16.90
N SER A 122 7.80 -16.37 -15.84
CA SER A 122 7.36 -17.04 -14.61
C SER A 122 5.86 -17.37 -14.59
N GLY A 123 5.18 -17.33 -15.73
CA GLY A 123 3.73 -17.59 -15.86
C GLY A 123 2.90 -16.33 -16.08
N ASP A 124 1.61 -16.51 -15.91
CA ASP A 124 0.64 -15.43 -16.15
C ASP A 124 0.68 -14.38 -15.04
N LEU A 125 0.55 -13.13 -15.45
CA LEU A 125 0.49 -11.95 -14.60
C LEU A 125 -0.80 -11.18 -14.92
N VAL A 126 -1.44 -10.63 -13.91
CA VAL A 126 -2.53 -9.67 -14.09
C VAL A 126 -2.16 -8.39 -13.37
N PHE A 127 -2.17 -7.30 -14.10
CA PHE A 127 -1.97 -5.95 -13.56
C PHE A 127 -3.31 -5.27 -13.38
N VAL A 128 -3.48 -4.60 -12.27
CA VAL A 128 -4.67 -3.78 -11.96
C VAL A 128 -4.16 -2.41 -11.55
N CYS A 129 -4.49 -1.39 -12.33
CA CYS A 129 -4.22 -0.01 -11.96
C CYS A 129 -5.43 0.56 -11.21
N VAL A 130 -5.18 1.13 -10.03
CA VAL A 130 -6.19 1.81 -9.22
C VAL A 130 -5.76 3.25 -9.02
N ARG A 131 -6.64 4.19 -9.41
CA ARG A 131 -6.44 5.62 -9.12
C ARG A 131 -7.18 5.99 -7.84
N HIS A 132 -6.49 6.72 -6.98
CA HIS A 132 -7.04 7.35 -5.78
C HIS A 132 -6.94 8.86 -5.92
N ARG A 133 -8.03 9.57 -5.67
CA ARG A 133 -8.08 11.03 -5.61
C ARG A 133 -8.54 11.44 -4.23
N MET A 134 -7.76 12.23 -3.54
CA MET A 134 -8.04 12.66 -2.17
C MET A 134 -8.32 14.15 -2.14
N PHE A 135 -9.43 14.50 -1.51
CA PHE A 135 -9.95 15.85 -1.45
C PHE A 135 -9.98 16.30 0.01
N GLY A 136 -9.54 17.52 0.26
CA GLY A 136 -9.67 18.16 1.58
C GLY A 136 -11.13 18.56 1.88
N ALA A 137 -11.36 19.12 3.05
CA ALA A 137 -12.67 19.60 3.49
C ALA A 137 -13.21 20.72 2.58
N ASP A 138 -12.34 21.46 1.90
CA ASP A 138 -12.70 22.50 0.92
C ASP A 138 -13.12 21.94 -0.44
N GLY A 139 -13.13 20.62 -0.61
CA GLY A 139 -13.45 19.93 -1.85
C GLY A 139 -12.37 19.99 -2.93
N LYS A 140 -11.21 20.58 -2.68
CA LYS A 140 -10.12 20.64 -3.64
C LYS A 140 -9.29 19.37 -3.63
N LEU A 141 -8.78 18.99 -4.80
CA LEU A 141 -7.89 17.86 -4.97
C LEU A 141 -6.55 18.14 -4.27
N ALA A 142 -6.22 17.34 -3.28
CA ALA A 142 -4.98 17.44 -2.52
C ALA A 142 -3.93 16.42 -2.97
N VAL A 143 -4.36 15.17 -3.25
CA VAL A 143 -3.46 14.09 -3.68
C VAL A 143 -4.14 13.31 -4.80
N GLU A 144 -3.38 13.00 -5.84
CA GLU A 144 -3.73 11.99 -6.83
C GLU A 144 -2.66 10.91 -6.84
N GLU A 145 -3.09 9.67 -6.75
CA GLU A 145 -2.20 8.52 -6.67
C GLU A 145 -2.72 7.40 -7.58
N GLU A 146 -1.82 6.74 -8.29
CA GLU A 146 -2.10 5.50 -8.99
C GLU A 146 -1.28 4.37 -8.40
N HIS A 147 -1.96 3.26 -8.07
CA HIS A 147 -1.37 2.02 -7.62
C HIS A 147 -1.39 0.98 -8.74
N ASP A 148 -0.23 0.52 -9.16
CA ASP A 148 -0.09 -0.62 -10.04
C ASP A 148 0.06 -1.90 -9.20
N ILE A 149 -1.01 -2.67 -9.13
CA ILE A 149 -1.07 -3.94 -8.39
C ILE A 149 -0.80 -5.07 -9.37
N VAL A 150 0.15 -5.96 -9.07
CA VAL A 150 0.40 -7.16 -9.85
C VAL A 150 -0.06 -8.41 -9.11
N TYR A 151 -0.79 -9.27 -9.82
CA TYR A 151 -1.12 -10.61 -9.37
C TYR A 151 -0.29 -11.63 -10.14
N ARG A 152 0.21 -12.66 -9.45
CA ARG A 152 1.03 -13.71 -10.05
C ARG A 152 0.76 -15.08 -9.43
N GLY A 153 1.13 -16.12 -10.14
CA GLY A 153 1.12 -17.49 -9.66
C GLY A 153 2.08 -17.72 -8.48
N ALA A 154 1.96 -18.87 -7.85
CA ALA A 154 3.00 -19.36 -6.95
C ALA A 154 4.31 -19.56 -7.72
N PRO A 155 5.49 -19.44 -7.10
CA PRO A 155 6.75 -19.78 -7.74
C PRO A 155 6.68 -21.21 -8.25
N ALA A 156 7.14 -21.46 -9.45
CA ALA A 156 7.36 -22.81 -9.94
C ALA A 156 8.53 -23.43 -9.17
N GLY A 157 8.26 -24.47 -8.39
CA GLY A 157 9.20 -25.14 -7.50
C GLY A 157 9.30 -24.49 -6.11
N GLU A 158 9.61 -25.28 -5.12
CA GLU A 158 10.10 -24.76 -3.84
C GLU A 158 11.35 -23.94 -4.15
N ALA A 159 11.21 -22.62 -4.14
CA ALA A 159 12.39 -21.78 -4.02
C ALA A 159 13.06 -22.20 -2.71
N SER A 160 14.14 -22.94 -2.81
CA SER A 160 15.03 -23.22 -1.69
C SER A 160 15.20 -21.90 -0.97
N LYS A 161 14.60 -21.78 0.23
CA LYS A 161 14.83 -20.60 1.06
C LYS A 161 16.34 -20.44 1.15
N PRO A 162 16.91 -19.28 0.77
CA PRO A 162 18.32 -19.08 0.94
C PRO A 162 18.63 -19.47 2.40
N ARG A 163 19.56 -20.41 2.58
CA ARG A 163 19.98 -20.79 3.92
C ARG A 163 20.37 -19.50 4.64
N PRO A 164 19.79 -19.17 5.80
CA PRO A 164 20.13 -17.95 6.50
C PRO A 164 21.63 -17.90 6.65
N ALA A 165 22.27 -16.82 6.21
CA ALA A 165 23.68 -16.64 6.49
C ALA A 165 23.86 -16.72 8.01
N PRO A 166 24.90 -17.44 8.50
CA PRO A 166 25.17 -17.47 9.93
C PRO A 166 25.27 -16.04 10.44
N ALA A 167 24.55 -15.75 11.53
CA ALA A 167 24.69 -14.45 12.16
C ALA A 167 26.17 -14.16 12.43
N PRO A 168 26.67 -12.95 12.15
CA PRO A 168 28.04 -12.60 12.47
C PRO A 168 28.24 -12.88 13.96
N ARG A 169 29.23 -13.73 14.28
CA ARG A 169 29.58 -14.01 15.66
C ARG A 169 30.15 -12.74 16.27
N THR A 170 29.36 -12.07 17.08
CA THR A 170 29.88 -10.99 17.93
C THR A 170 30.88 -11.59 18.90
N PRO A 171 32.13 -11.16 18.96
CA PRO A 171 33.07 -11.68 19.93
C PRO A 171 32.50 -11.41 21.34
N PRO A 172 32.61 -12.37 22.26
CA PRO A 172 32.19 -12.19 23.65
C PRO A 172 32.98 -11.03 24.23
N GLY A 173 32.32 -9.94 24.66
CA GLY A 173 32.96 -8.82 25.36
C GLY A 173 32.73 -7.44 24.76
N ALA A 174 32.08 -7.30 23.62
CA ALA A 174 31.70 -5.97 23.08
C ALA A 174 30.39 -5.48 23.72
N ALA A 175 30.44 -4.98 24.93
CA ALA A 175 29.38 -4.18 25.51
C ALA A 175 29.29 -2.88 24.72
N ARG A 176 28.30 -2.73 23.86
CA ARG A 176 27.97 -1.47 23.18
C ARG A 176 27.08 -0.66 24.13
N SER A 177 27.72 0.25 24.88
CA SER A 177 27.03 1.38 25.47
C SER A 177 26.87 2.45 24.38
N GLY A 178 25.70 2.51 23.74
CA GLY A 178 25.32 3.52 22.80
C GLY A 178 23.84 3.40 22.47
N PRO A 179 23.13 4.51 22.24
CA PRO A 179 21.71 4.47 21.91
C PRO A 179 21.51 3.64 20.65
N THR A 180 20.59 2.68 20.72
CA THR A 180 20.18 1.84 19.60
C THR A 180 19.62 2.75 18.51
N ARG A 181 20.41 3.03 17.48
CA ARG A 181 19.90 3.72 16.30
C ARG A 181 18.93 2.80 15.61
N CYS A 182 17.65 3.17 15.65
CA CYS A 182 16.64 2.53 14.85
C CYS A 182 17.04 2.66 13.36
N PHE A 183 17.06 1.53 12.63
CA PHE A 183 17.41 1.49 11.22
C PHE A 183 16.27 2.11 10.38
N CYS A 184 16.23 3.43 10.30
CA CYS A 184 15.45 4.20 9.33
C CYS A 184 16.35 5.25 8.66
N SER A 185 17.49 4.82 8.13
CA SER A 185 18.37 5.69 7.34
C SER A 185 18.33 5.35 5.86
N ALA A 186 17.18 5.48 5.24
CA ALA A 186 17.07 5.37 3.79
C ALA A 186 15.93 6.22 3.22
N ILE A 187 15.82 7.48 3.65
CA ILE A 187 15.21 8.54 2.82
C ILE A 187 16.00 9.82 3.16
N ARG A 188 17.15 9.99 2.54
CA ARG A 188 17.77 11.31 2.39
C ARG A 188 17.80 11.65 0.91
N ARG A 189 17.06 12.74 0.59
CA ARG A 189 17.03 13.59 -0.59
C ARG A 189 16.53 12.99 -1.88
#